data_20e06881b530d5b725a9652d5ca7c9a2
#
_entry.id   20e06881b530d5b725a9652d5ca7c9a2
#
_cell.length_a   1.000
_cell.length_b   1.000
_cell.length_c   1.000
_cell.angle_alpha   90.00
_cell.angle_beta   90.00
_cell.angle_gamma   90.00
#
_symmetry.space_group_name_H-M   'P 1'
#
loop_
_entity.id
_entity.type
_entity.pdbx_description
1 polymer ?
#
loop_
_entity_poly.entity_id
_entity_poly.type
_entity_poly.pdbx_seq_one_letter_code
_entity_poly.pdbx_strand_id
1 'polypeptide(L)'
;NILSPKHTALIVLVMFFLGSAYPLGKFGLNASMNPIFFGALRMGFVFLCLIPFCKIKIPEKKYLLPLIGFSLCMGAGVNMFLYLSINAVSILAPITIGAQLSIPFAILISSLFLNENISFKKWIFIFLSFVGIILIAFDPKIMDEIFGTLLIFGMAFFYGLSQVFSRYIKNLDVKFTNSIMGLIGFVVLIIFSHIFEGNVVEQINGVEPFGWLAVMYAGIIISILGHMMMFYLYKFYPVGMVMPFYSLFPVFGLILTFFIFGEVPSLITVFGGIIVITSIYLLQKTK
;
A
#
# COMPACT_ATOMS: atom_id res chain seq x y z
N ASN A 1 -25.66 7.04 11.39
CA ASN A 1 -24.67 8.11 11.55
C ASN A 1 -24.25 8.59 10.16
N ILE A 2 -24.54 9.84 9.85
CA ILE A 2 -24.10 10.49 8.60
C ILE A 2 -22.70 11.05 8.88
N LEU A 3 -21.76 10.85 7.95
CA LEU A 3 -20.44 11.45 8.03
C LEU A 3 -20.56 12.98 8.08
N SER A 4 -19.88 13.63 9.03
CA SER A 4 -19.86 15.10 9.04
C SER A 4 -19.07 15.61 7.84
N PRO A 5 -19.40 16.78 7.27
CA PRO A 5 -18.68 17.35 6.12
C PRO A 5 -17.16 17.47 6.38
N LYS A 6 -16.79 17.85 7.60
CA LYS A 6 -15.38 17.97 8.03
C LYS A 6 -14.65 16.61 7.97
N HIS A 7 -15.28 15.54 8.46
CA HIS A 7 -14.67 14.20 8.42
C HIS A 7 -14.69 13.61 7.03
N THR A 8 -15.70 13.91 6.21
CA THR A 8 -15.69 13.55 4.78
C THR A 8 -14.52 14.19 4.05
N ALA A 9 -14.28 15.50 4.27
CA ALA A 9 -13.13 16.19 3.68
C ALA A 9 -11.79 15.57 4.14
N LEU A 10 -11.70 15.18 5.42
CA LEU A 10 -10.51 14.51 5.96
C LEU A 10 -10.27 13.15 5.29
N ILE A 11 -11.31 12.34 5.10
CA ILE A 11 -11.21 11.06 4.39
C ILE A 11 -10.72 11.27 2.95
N VAL A 12 -11.31 12.23 2.23
CA VAL A 12 -10.91 12.54 0.85
C VAL A 12 -9.45 12.98 0.79
N LEU A 13 -9.00 13.81 1.75
CA LEU A 13 -7.61 14.21 1.85
C LEU A 13 -6.66 13.02 2.08
N VAL A 14 -7.04 12.08 2.94
CA VAL A 14 -6.26 10.84 3.16
C VAL A 14 -6.19 10.01 1.88
N MET A 15 -7.29 9.87 1.14
CA MET A 15 -7.30 9.14 -0.14
C MET A 15 -6.41 9.83 -1.18
N PHE A 16 -6.36 11.15 -1.18
CA PHE A 16 -5.42 11.92 -2.00
C PHE A 16 -3.96 11.59 -1.63
N PHE A 17 -3.61 11.59 -0.36
CA PHE A 17 -2.25 11.21 0.08
C PHE A 17 -1.90 9.77 -0.30
N LEU A 18 -2.81 8.82 -0.10
CA LEU A 18 -2.59 7.42 -0.48
C LEU A 18 -2.42 7.27 -2.00
N GLY A 19 -3.23 7.97 -2.79
CA GLY A 19 -3.11 7.97 -4.25
C GLY A 19 -1.81 8.57 -4.75
N SER A 20 -1.29 9.59 -4.08
CA SER A 20 -0.02 10.23 -4.42
C SER A 20 1.20 9.32 -4.25
N ALA A 21 1.06 8.20 -3.53
CA ALA A 21 2.15 7.25 -3.30
C ALA A 21 2.76 6.71 -4.60
N TYR A 22 1.95 6.50 -5.62
CA TYR A 22 2.38 5.91 -6.89
C TYR A 22 3.18 6.89 -7.74
N PRO A 23 2.64 8.07 -8.13
CA PRO A 23 3.40 9.04 -8.91
C PRO A 23 4.61 9.59 -8.15
N LEU A 24 4.53 9.86 -6.86
CA LEU A 24 5.68 10.33 -6.09
C LEU A 24 6.71 9.24 -5.81
N GLY A 25 6.27 7.98 -5.68
CA GLY A 25 7.19 6.84 -5.68
C GLY A 25 7.98 6.76 -6.98
N LYS A 26 7.31 6.82 -8.13
CA LYS A 26 7.98 6.84 -9.46
C LYS A 26 8.92 8.03 -9.60
N PHE A 27 8.51 9.20 -9.14
CA PHE A 27 9.34 10.39 -9.15
C PHE A 27 10.63 10.19 -8.33
N GLY A 28 10.54 9.58 -7.15
CA GLY A 28 11.70 9.25 -6.32
C GLY A 28 12.62 8.21 -6.97
N LEU A 29 12.06 7.19 -7.61
CA LEU A 29 12.84 6.19 -8.34
C LEU A 29 13.55 6.80 -9.55
N ASN A 30 12.91 7.74 -10.26
CA ASN A 30 13.53 8.48 -11.36
C ASN A 30 14.67 9.43 -10.90
N ALA A 31 14.73 9.75 -9.61
CA ALA A 31 15.80 10.53 -8.99
C ALA A 31 16.97 9.65 -8.49
N SER A 32 17.28 8.60 -9.22
CA SER A 32 18.40 7.67 -8.97
C SER A 32 18.29 6.87 -7.68
N MET A 33 17.06 6.63 -7.20
CA MET A 33 16.80 5.70 -6.10
C MET A 33 16.43 4.31 -6.61
N ASN A 34 17.11 3.29 -6.11
CA ASN A 34 16.71 1.91 -6.36
C ASN A 34 15.44 1.54 -5.58
N PRO A 35 14.57 0.65 -6.10
CA PRO A 35 13.26 0.40 -5.54
C PRO A 35 13.30 -0.22 -4.13
N ILE A 36 14.14 -1.21 -3.88
CA ILE A 36 14.24 -1.83 -2.54
C ILE A 36 14.83 -0.82 -1.54
N PHE A 37 15.82 -0.05 -1.98
CA PHE A 37 16.43 1.01 -1.17
C PHE A 37 15.40 2.10 -0.81
N PHE A 38 14.57 2.52 -1.76
CA PHE A 38 13.49 3.46 -1.49
C PHE A 38 12.53 2.93 -0.40
N GLY A 39 12.11 1.67 -0.54
CA GLY A 39 11.28 1.00 0.47
C GLY A 39 11.94 0.93 1.84
N ALA A 40 13.25 0.62 1.89
CA ALA A 40 14.02 0.60 3.12
C ALA A 40 14.03 1.96 3.82
N LEU A 41 14.38 3.02 3.10
CA LEU A 41 14.40 4.38 3.64
C LEU A 41 13.02 4.86 4.11
N ARG A 42 11.97 4.55 3.35
CA ARG A 42 10.59 4.83 3.76
C ARG A 42 10.29 4.22 5.12
N MET A 43 10.64 2.96 5.34
CA MET A 43 10.44 2.28 6.61
C MET A 43 11.34 2.84 7.72
N GLY A 44 12.57 3.23 7.41
CA GLY A 44 13.46 3.92 8.32
C GLY A 44 12.87 5.24 8.82
N PHE A 45 12.29 6.06 7.93
CA PHE A 45 11.60 7.30 8.33
C PHE A 45 10.38 7.03 9.21
N VAL A 46 9.60 5.98 8.92
CA VAL A 46 8.49 5.58 9.80
C VAL A 46 8.98 5.26 11.21
N PHE A 47 10.07 4.46 11.33
CA PHE A 47 10.66 4.14 12.61
C PHE A 47 11.16 5.38 13.35
N LEU A 48 12.00 6.19 12.71
CA LEU A 48 12.62 7.37 13.33
C LEU A 48 11.57 8.40 13.79
N CYS A 49 10.51 8.59 13.02
CA CYS A 49 9.47 9.54 13.38
C CYS A 49 8.52 9.03 14.47
N LEU A 50 8.30 7.72 14.59
CA LEU A 50 7.36 7.18 15.57
C LEU A 50 8.01 6.81 16.88
N ILE A 51 9.28 6.40 16.91
CA ILE A 51 9.95 5.92 18.13
C ILE A 51 9.92 6.92 19.30
N PRO A 52 10.06 8.26 19.11
CA PRO A 52 10.00 9.22 20.21
C PRO A 52 8.63 9.29 20.88
N PHE A 53 7.58 8.87 20.19
CA PHE A 53 6.18 8.90 20.65
C PHE A 53 5.67 7.55 21.16
N CYS A 54 6.53 6.53 21.17
CA CYS A 54 6.20 5.19 21.61
C CYS A 54 6.51 5.01 23.10
N LYS A 55 5.60 4.35 23.81
CA LYS A 55 5.93 3.74 25.10
C LYS A 55 6.57 2.38 24.80
N ILE A 56 7.90 2.31 24.94
CA ILE A 56 8.63 1.06 24.72
C ILE A 56 8.30 0.10 25.87
N LYS A 57 7.43 -0.85 25.58
CA LYS A 57 7.09 -1.94 26.50
C LYS A 57 7.23 -3.25 25.73
N ILE A 58 8.10 -4.12 26.22
CA ILE A 58 8.29 -5.44 25.60
C ILE A 58 6.95 -6.18 25.66
N PRO A 59 6.40 -6.58 24.52
CA PRO A 59 5.12 -7.29 24.48
C PRO A 59 5.25 -8.70 25.05
N GLU A 60 4.15 -9.26 25.53
CA GLU A 60 4.10 -10.64 25.96
C GLU A 60 4.52 -11.58 24.81
N LYS A 61 5.12 -12.73 25.15
CA LYS A 61 5.64 -13.71 24.17
C LYS A 61 4.62 -14.11 23.09
N LYS A 62 3.34 -14.15 23.43
CA LYS A 62 2.26 -14.51 22.50
C LYS A 62 2.11 -13.52 21.33
N TYR A 63 2.52 -12.26 21.50
CA TYR A 63 2.44 -11.22 20.46
C TYR A 63 3.71 -11.12 19.60
N LEU A 64 4.84 -11.74 20.01
CA LEU A 64 6.12 -11.58 19.32
C LEU A 64 6.06 -12.13 17.88
N LEU A 65 5.60 -13.36 17.72
CA LEU A 65 5.52 -13.98 16.40
C LEU A 65 4.55 -13.24 15.47
N PRO A 66 3.31 -12.91 15.89
CA PRO A 66 2.43 -12.09 15.06
C PRO A 66 2.98 -10.69 14.75
N LEU A 67 3.69 -10.04 15.67
CA LEU A 67 4.29 -8.73 15.44
C LEU A 67 5.43 -8.80 14.42
N ILE A 68 6.29 -9.81 14.51
CA ILE A 68 7.34 -10.05 13.51
C ILE A 68 6.70 -10.38 12.16
N GLY A 69 5.71 -11.27 12.12
CA GLY A 69 4.99 -11.61 10.88
C GLY A 69 4.32 -10.40 10.22
N PHE A 70 3.64 -9.57 11.01
CA PHE A 70 3.08 -8.30 10.54
C PHE A 70 4.17 -7.38 9.97
N SER A 71 5.26 -7.22 10.69
CA SER A 71 6.36 -6.33 10.31
C SER A 71 7.08 -6.80 9.05
N LEU A 72 7.30 -8.10 8.89
CA LEU A 72 7.89 -8.67 7.67
C LEU A 72 6.95 -8.53 6.48
N CYS A 73 5.66 -8.81 6.66
CA CYS A 73 4.70 -8.70 5.56
C CYS A 73 4.43 -7.25 5.18
N MET A 74 4.04 -6.40 6.12
CA MET A 74 3.65 -5.01 5.85
C MET A 74 4.85 -4.09 5.67
N GLY A 75 5.88 -4.24 6.49
CA GLY A 75 7.09 -3.41 6.44
C GLY A 75 8.01 -3.77 5.27
N ALA A 76 8.33 -5.05 5.09
CA ALA A 76 9.25 -5.48 4.03
C ALA A 76 8.50 -5.94 2.77
N GLY A 77 7.64 -6.94 2.85
CA GLY A 77 7.01 -7.54 1.68
C GLY A 77 6.19 -6.56 0.85
N VAL A 78 5.27 -5.84 1.46
CA VAL A 78 4.43 -4.84 0.77
C VAL A 78 5.30 -3.76 0.10
N ASN A 79 6.26 -3.19 0.82
CA ASN A 79 7.09 -2.11 0.28
C ASN A 79 8.03 -2.60 -0.83
N MET A 80 8.63 -3.78 -0.68
CA MET A 80 9.50 -4.36 -1.70
C MET A 80 8.73 -4.55 -3.02
N PHE A 81 7.62 -5.27 -2.99
CA PHE A 81 6.84 -5.55 -4.19
C PHE A 81 6.18 -4.30 -4.78
N LEU A 82 5.75 -3.35 -3.95
CA LEU A 82 5.22 -2.07 -4.41
C LEU A 82 6.25 -1.30 -5.25
N TYR A 83 7.44 -1.06 -4.72
CA TYR A 83 8.43 -0.25 -5.43
C TYR A 83 9.10 -1.00 -6.59
N LEU A 84 9.25 -2.31 -6.50
CA LEU A 84 9.66 -3.12 -7.65
C LEU A 84 8.63 -3.06 -8.78
N SER A 85 7.33 -3.10 -8.46
CA SER A 85 6.28 -2.97 -9.49
C SER A 85 6.27 -1.58 -10.13
N ILE A 86 6.39 -0.51 -9.35
CA ILE A 86 6.47 0.86 -9.86
C ILE A 86 7.71 1.04 -10.76
N ASN A 87 8.83 0.45 -10.37
CA ASN A 87 10.07 0.54 -11.14
C ASN A 87 10.02 -0.25 -12.46
N ALA A 88 9.28 -1.36 -12.48
CA ALA A 88 9.20 -2.26 -13.62
C ALA A 88 8.26 -1.79 -14.74
N VAL A 89 7.57 -0.67 -14.58
CA VAL A 89 6.58 -0.16 -15.55
C VAL A 89 6.89 1.26 -16.00
N SER A 90 6.56 1.57 -17.24
CA SER A 90 6.56 2.94 -17.76
C SER A 90 5.23 3.64 -17.48
N ILE A 91 4.11 2.90 -17.47
CA ILE A 91 2.75 3.38 -17.25
C ILE A 91 2.27 2.95 -15.86
N LEU A 92 1.95 3.92 -14.98
CA LEU A 92 1.58 3.66 -13.58
C LEU A 92 0.13 3.22 -13.37
N ALA A 93 -0.77 3.49 -14.31
CA ALA A 93 -2.19 3.22 -14.16
C ALA A 93 -2.50 1.76 -13.77
N PRO A 94 -1.91 0.72 -14.39
CA PRO A 94 -2.16 -0.67 -14.01
C PRO A 94 -1.72 -0.98 -12.58
N ILE A 95 -0.61 -0.42 -12.14
CA ILE A 95 -0.08 -0.63 -10.79
C ILE A 95 -0.96 0.06 -9.76
N THR A 96 -1.34 1.31 -10.01
CA THR A 96 -2.21 2.09 -9.12
C THR A 96 -3.59 1.43 -8.93
N ILE A 97 -4.18 0.92 -10.02
CA ILE A 97 -5.46 0.20 -9.98
C ILE A 97 -5.26 -1.19 -9.35
N GLY A 98 -4.20 -1.89 -9.74
CA GLY A 98 -3.89 -3.24 -9.27
C GLY A 98 -3.65 -3.31 -7.76
N ALA A 99 -3.17 -2.25 -7.15
CA ALA A 99 -3.01 -2.14 -5.70
C ALA A 99 -4.34 -2.32 -4.93
N GLN A 100 -5.49 -2.03 -5.55
CA GLN A 100 -6.81 -2.29 -4.98
C GLN A 100 -7.06 -3.79 -4.70
N LEU A 101 -6.38 -4.69 -5.38
CA LEU A 101 -6.45 -6.13 -5.12
C LEU A 101 -5.98 -6.51 -3.71
N SER A 102 -5.30 -5.64 -3.00
CA SER A 102 -4.96 -5.82 -1.58
C SER A 102 -6.20 -6.13 -0.73
N ILE A 103 -7.37 -5.58 -1.10
CA ILE A 103 -8.63 -5.77 -0.37
C ILE A 103 -9.19 -7.17 -0.58
N PRO A 104 -9.44 -7.67 -1.81
CA PRO A 104 -9.88 -9.04 -2.01
C PRO A 104 -8.85 -10.07 -1.50
N PHE A 105 -7.54 -9.83 -1.65
CA PHE A 105 -6.53 -10.71 -1.06
C PHE A 105 -6.63 -10.74 0.46
N ALA A 106 -6.82 -9.61 1.13
CA ALA A 106 -7.01 -9.58 2.58
C ALA A 106 -8.23 -10.41 3.01
N ILE A 107 -9.34 -10.33 2.28
CA ILE A 107 -10.55 -11.10 2.55
C ILE A 107 -10.31 -12.60 2.32
N LEU A 108 -9.71 -12.98 1.19
CA LEU A 108 -9.42 -14.38 0.85
C LEU A 108 -8.47 -15.03 1.86
N ILE A 109 -7.37 -14.36 2.18
CA ILE A 109 -6.36 -14.89 3.11
C ILE A 109 -6.94 -14.95 4.53
N SER A 110 -7.70 -13.92 4.97
CA SER A 110 -8.39 -13.95 6.27
C SER A 110 -9.39 -15.10 6.34
N SER A 111 -10.13 -15.37 5.28
CA SER A 111 -11.05 -16.51 5.21
C SER A 111 -10.33 -17.83 5.41
N LEU A 112 -9.16 -18.01 4.80
CA LEU A 112 -8.37 -19.24 4.91
C LEU A 112 -7.77 -19.43 6.31
N PHE A 113 -7.21 -18.39 6.91
CA PHE A 113 -6.49 -18.51 8.17
C PHE A 113 -7.35 -18.27 9.42
N LEU A 114 -8.43 -17.51 9.31
CA LEU A 114 -9.31 -17.15 10.41
C LEU A 114 -10.68 -17.84 10.32
N ASN A 115 -10.87 -18.74 9.34
CA ASN A 115 -12.14 -19.44 9.08
C ASN A 115 -13.35 -18.49 8.95
N GLU A 116 -13.13 -17.30 8.37
CA GLU A 116 -14.19 -16.34 8.10
C GLU A 116 -14.95 -16.76 6.83
N ASN A 117 -16.28 -16.83 6.93
CA ASN A 117 -17.13 -17.17 5.77
C ASN A 117 -17.28 -15.98 4.83
N ILE A 118 -17.00 -16.23 3.54
CA ILE A 118 -17.22 -15.24 2.48
C ILE A 118 -18.60 -15.47 1.88
N SER A 119 -19.47 -14.45 1.94
CA SER A 119 -20.80 -14.54 1.32
C SER A 119 -20.69 -14.66 -0.21
N PHE A 120 -21.70 -15.28 -0.85
CA PHE A 120 -21.74 -15.46 -2.30
C PHE A 120 -21.61 -14.11 -3.06
N LYS A 121 -22.23 -13.04 -2.54
CA LYS A 121 -22.09 -11.70 -3.11
C LYS A 121 -20.65 -11.19 -3.09
N LYS A 122 -19.92 -11.43 -2.00
CA LYS A 122 -18.49 -11.06 -1.90
C LYS A 122 -17.65 -11.83 -2.90
N TRP A 123 -17.94 -13.12 -3.12
CA TRP A 123 -17.27 -13.91 -4.15
C TRP A 123 -17.43 -13.33 -5.55
N ILE A 124 -18.64 -12.86 -5.91
CA ILE A 124 -18.87 -12.20 -7.20
C ILE A 124 -17.98 -10.97 -7.36
N PHE A 125 -17.94 -10.10 -6.35
CA PHE A 125 -17.13 -8.87 -6.44
C PHE A 125 -15.62 -9.14 -6.42
N ILE A 126 -15.17 -10.13 -5.67
CA ILE A 126 -13.78 -10.60 -5.73
C ILE A 126 -13.45 -11.06 -7.15
N PHE A 127 -14.26 -11.93 -7.73
CA PHE A 127 -14.06 -12.42 -9.09
C PHE A 127 -14.04 -11.27 -10.11
N LEU A 128 -14.99 -10.34 -10.06
CA LEU A 128 -15.05 -9.19 -10.95
C LEU A 128 -13.81 -8.29 -10.82
N SER A 129 -13.27 -8.11 -9.62
CA SER A 129 -12.05 -7.33 -9.44
C SER A 129 -10.83 -7.97 -10.13
N PHE A 130 -10.72 -9.30 -10.09
CA PHE A 130 -9.68 -10.01 -10.84
C PHE A 130 -9.88 -9.94 -12.35
N VAL A 131 -11.13 -10.06 -12.82
CA VAL A 131 -11.46 -9.88 -14.26
C VAL A 131 -11.04 -8.50 -14.75
N GLY A 132 -11.30 -7.45 -13.98
CA GLY A 132 -10.89 -6.09 -14.34
C GLY A 132 -9.37 -5.95 -14.48
N ILE A 133 -8.59 -6.54 -13.58
CA ILE A 133 -7.11 -6.54 -13.68
C ILE A 133 -6.62 -7.38 -14.86
N ILE A 134 -7.23 -8.51 -15.12
CA ILE A 134 -6.89 -9.34 -16.28
C ILE A 134 -7.13 -8.55 -17.58
N LEU A 135 -8.24 -7.82 -17.69
CA LEU A 135 -8.50 -6.94 -18.83
C LEU A 135 -7.38 -5.89 -19.01
N ILE A 136 -6.95 -5.27 -17.90
CA ILE A 136 -5.85 -4.29 -17.94
C ILE A 136 -4.55 -4.96 -18.41
N ALA A 137 -4.24 -6.16 -17.92
CA ALA A 137 -3.03 -6.89 -18.29
C ALA A 137 -2.97 -7.26 -19.80
N PHE A 138 -4.11 -7.36 -20.45
CA PHE A 138 -4.20 -7.58 -21.90
C PHE A 138 -4.20 -6.28 -22.73
N ASP A 139 -3.97 -5.13 -22.13
CA ASP A 139 -3.79 -3.87 -22.86
C ASP A 139 -2.51 -3.93 -23.70
N PRO A 140 -2.60 -3.78 -25.03
CA PRO A 140 -1.42 -3.84 -25.92
C PRO A 140 -0.31 -2.84 -25.55
N LYS A 141 -0.66 -1.73 -24.88
CA LYS A 141 0.32 -0.72 -24.48
C LYS A 141 1.22 -1.16 -23.33
N ILE A 142 0.81 -2.17 -22.56
CA ILE A 142 1.50 -2.62 -21.35
C ILE A 142 1.80 -4.12 -21.32
N MET A 143 1.50 -4.84 -22.40
CA MET A 143 1.76 -6.29 -22.47
C MET A 143 3.24 -6.63 -22.25
N ASP A 144 4.14 -5.77 -22.70
CA ASP A 144 5.59 -5.95 -22.50
C ASP A 144 6.01 -5.70 -21.04
N GLU A 145 5.15 -5.09 -20.23
CA GLU A 145 5.39 -4.75 -18.82
C GLU A 145 4.58 -5.63 -17.85
N ILE A 146 4.08 -6.77 -18.30
CA ILE A 146 3.25 -7.68 -17.49
C ILE A 146 3.94 -8.11 -16.19
N PHE A 147 5.27 -8.17 -16.18
CA PHE A 147 6.04 -8.51 -15.00
C PHE A 147 5.81 -7.50 -13.85
N GLY A 148 5.76 -6.20 -14.16
CA GLY A 148 5.43 -5.18 -13.17
C GLY A 148 4.01 -5.35 -12.59
N THR A 149 3.06 -5.70 -13.45
CA THR A 149 1.68 -6.01 -13.03
C THR A 149 1.64 -7.27 -12.17
N LEU A 150 2.43 -8.30 -12.45
CA LEU A 150 2.54 -9.49 -11.61
C LEU A 150 3.13 -9.19 -10.23
N LEU A 151 4.10 -8.29 -10.15
CA LEU A 151 4.69 -7.87 -8.86
C LEU A 151 3.65 -7.23 -7.93
N ILE A 152 2.63 -6.53 -8.46
CA ILE A 152 1.58 -5.95 -7.62
C ILE A 152 0.72 -7.01 -6.94
N PHE A 153 0.57 -8.19 -7.52
CA PHE A 153 -0.07 -9.33 -6.84
C PHE A 153 0.74 -9.79 -5.63
N GLY A 154 2.07 -9.78 -5.71
CA GLY A 154 2.95 -10.04 -4.57
C GLY A 154 2.70 -9.04 -3.44
N MET A 155 2.62 -7.75 -3.77
CA MET A 155 2.27 -6.71 -2.80
C MET A 155 0.90 -6.97 -2.16
N ALA A 156 -0.12 -7.28 -2.96
CA ALA A 156 -1.47 -7.57 -2.47
C ALA A 156 -1.51 -8.82 -1.57
N PHE A 157 -0.75 -9.85 -1.90
CA PHE A 157 -0.61 -11.06 -1.09
C PHE A 157 0.01 -10.76 0.29
N PHE A 158 1.14 -10.06 0.33
CA PHE A 158 1.78 -9.68 1.60
C PHE A 158 0.92 -8.74 2.43
N TYR A 159 0.18 -7.83 1.78
CA TYR A 159 -0.81 -7.02 2.47
C TYR A 159 -1.88 -7.89 3.12
N GLY A 160 -2.44 -8.86 2.40
CA GLY A 160 -3.44 -9.79 2.92
C GLY A 160 -2.92 -10.59 4.12
N LEU A 161 -1.71 -11.13 4.05
CA LEU A 161 -1.06 -11.81 5.19
C LEU A 161 -0.87 -10.87 6.38
N SER A 162 -0.46 -9.63 6.14
CA SER A 162 -0.29 -8.63 7.21
C SER A 162 -1.60 -8.38 7.96
N GLN A 163 -2.73 -8.41 7.26
CA GLN A 163 -4.05 -8.23 7.88
C GLN A 163 -4.40 -9.39 8.83
N VAL A 164 -4.01 -10.62 8.51
CA VAL A 164 -4.16 -11.77 9.42
C VAL A 164 -3.34 -11.56 10.69
N PHE A 165 -2.05 -11.23 10.56
CA PHE A 165 -1.21 -10.96 11.72
C PHE A 165 -1.70 -9.78 12.55
N SER A 166 -2.23 -8.73 11.92
CA SER A 166 -2.75 -7.55 12.60
C SER A 166 -3.91 -7.87 13.57
N ARG A 167 -4.71 -8.90 13.26
CA ARG A 167 -5.79 -9.37 14.16
C ARG A 167 -5.26 -9.86 15.50
N TYR A 168 -4.10 -10.52 15.50
CA TYR A 168 -3.47 -11.05 16.72
C TYR A 168 -2.78 -9.99 17.56
N ILE A 169 -2.43 -8.85 16.98
CA ILE A 169 -1.74 -7.75 17.67
C ILE A 169 -2.63 -6.52 17.90
N LYS A 170 -3.93 -6.62 17.69
CA LYS A 170 -4.89 -5.50 17.83
C LYS A 170 -4.88 -4.81 19.18
N ASN A 171 -4.43 -5.49 20.24
CA ASN A 171 -4.37 -4.98 21.60
C ASN A 171 -3.06 -4.23 21.91
N LEU A 172 -2.08 -4.26 20.99
CA LEU A 172 -0.85 -3.51 21.12
C LEU A 172 -1.05 -2.04 20.75
N ASP A 173 -0.22 -1.17 21.31
CA ASP A 173 -0.20 0.24 20.90
C ASP A 173 0.14 0.38 19.41
N VAL A 174 -0.67 1.15 18.69
CA VAL A 174 -0.54 1.33 17.24
C VAL A 174 0.78 2.00 16.86
N LYS A 175 1.24 2.99 17.63
CA LYS A 175 2.50 3.68 17.36
C LYS A 175 3.66 2.73 17.56
N PHE A 176 3.65 1.95 18.65
CA PHE A 176 4.65 0.93 18.91
C PHE A 176 4.70 -0.12 17.78
N THR A 177 3.54 -0.68 17.40
CA THR A 177 3.43 -1.67 16.33
C THR A 177 4.00 -1.15 15.02
N ASN A 178 3.64 0.07 14.60
CA ASN A 178 4.14 0.67 13.38
C ASN A 178 5.62 1.07 13.46
N SER A 179 6.12 1.44 14.63
CA SER A 179 7.55 1.70 14.85
C SER A 179 8.37 0.43 14.68
N ILE A 180 7.94 -0.70 15.27
CA ILE A 180 8.61 -1.99 15.11
C ILE A 180 8.51 -2.49 13.66
N MET A 181 7.37 -2.31 13.01
CA MET A 181 7.21 -2.59 11.58
C MET A 181 8.22 -1.77 10.75
N GLY A 182 8.38 -0.49 11.05
CA GLY A 182 9.34 0.38 10.38
C GLY A 182 10.79 -0.11 10.59
N LEU A 183 11.15 -0.47 11.82
CA LEU A 183 12.50 -0.98 12.12
C LEU A 183 12.79 -2.30 11.39
N ILE A 184 11.93 -3.29 11.52
CA ILE A 184 12.12 -4.61 10.88
C ILE A 184 12.10 -4.45 9.36
N GLY A 185 11.15 -3.67 8.82
CA GLY A 185 11.08 -3.38 7.40
C GLY A 185 12.36 -2.72 6.88
N PHE A 186 12.87 -1.71 7.60
CA PHE A 186 14.13 -1.06 7.25
C PHE A 186 15.30 -2.05 7.23
N VAL A 187 15.49 -2.83 8.31
CA VAL A 187 16.61 -3.77 8.41
C VAL A 187 16.56 -4.83 7.31
N VAL A 188 15.41 -5.42 7.08
CA VAL A 188 15.26 -6.46 6.05
C VAL A 188 15.47 -5.87 4.66
N LEU A 189 14.85 -4.74 4.35
CA LEU A 189 14.96 -4.14 3.02
C LEU A 189 16.33 -3.56 2.75
N ILE A 190 17.04 -3.02 3.74
CA ILE A 190 18.40 -2.51 3.54
C ILE A 190 19.39 -3.65 3.24
N ILE A 191 19.19 -4.82 3.88
CA ILE A 191 19.98 -6.02 3.59
C ILE A 191 19.68 -6.49 2.16
N PHE A 192 18.42 -6.57 1.76
CA PHE A 192 18.04 -6.98 0.40
C PHE A 192 18.52 -5.99 -0.64
N SER A 193 18.42 -4.68 -0.37
CA SER A 193 18.96 -3.66 -1.26
C SER A 193 20.48 -3.84 -1.45
N HIS A 194 21.21 -4.08 -0.37
CA HIS A 194 22.66 -4.32 -0.46
C HIS A 194 23.00 -5.56 -1.33
N ILE A 195 22.21 -6.62 -1.23
CA ILE A 195 22.44 -7.88 -1.96
C ILE A 195 22.04 -7.76 -3.43
N PHE A 196 20.91 -7.13 -3.73
CA PHE A 196 20.31 -7.13 -5.07
C PHE A 196 20.53 -5.85 -5.86
N GLU A 197 20.75 -4.72 -5.20
CA GLU A 197 20.88 -3.39 -5.83
C GLU A 197 22.29 -2.80 -5.67
N GLY A 198 23.16 -3.43 -4.91
CA GLY A 198 24.55 -3.03 -4.73
C GLY A 198 24.84 -2.30 -3.41
N ASN A 199 26.04 -1.71 -3.32
CA ASN A 199 26.53 -1.11 -2.08
C ASN A 199 25.65 0.06 -1.62
N VAL A 200 25.12 -0.02 -0.41
CA VAL A 200 24.23 1.01 0.18
C VAL A 200 24.89 2.38 0.25
N VAL A 201 26.20 2.44 0.54
CA VAL A 201 26.92 3.72 0.63
C VAL A 201 27.00 4.41 -0.74
N GLU A 202 27.21 3.63 -1.80
CA GLU A 202 27.22 4.14 -3.17
C GLU A 202 25.81 4.61 -3.58
N GLN A 203 24.79 3.86 -3.20
CA GLN A 203 23.41 4.26 -3.44
C GLN A 203 23.05 5.58 -2.76
N ILE A 204 23.42 5.76 -1.48
CA ILE A 204 23.23 7.02 -0.74
C ILE A 204 23.86 8.21 -1.48
N ASN A 205 25.08 8.04 -1.95
CA ASN A 205 25.82 9.10 -2.64
C ASN A 205 25.28 9.42 -4.04
N GLY A 206 24.58 8.47 -4.66
CA GLY A 206 24.02 8.62 -6.00
C GLY A 206 22.62 9.25 -6.04
N VAL A 207 21.95 9.40 -4.90
CA VAL A 207 20.57 9.92 -4.86
C VAL A 207 20.51 11.41 -5.09
N GLU A 208 19.68 11.84 -6.03
CA GLU A 208 19.41 13.26 -6.26
C GLU A 208 18.56 13.84 -5.10
N PRO A 209 18.65 15.17 -4.83
CA PRO A 209 17.92 15.81 -3.72
C PRO A 209 16.41 15.55 -3.73
N PHE A 210 15.79 15.50 -4.91
CA PHE A 210 14.37 15.21 -5.03
C PHE A 210 13.99 13.77 -4.64
N GLY A 211 14.91 12.81 -4.74
CA GLY A 211 14.72 11.44 -4.26
C GLY A 211 14.54 11.42 -2.74
N TRP A 212 15.35 12.18 -2.03
CA TRP A 212 15.22 12.32 -0.57
C TRP A 212 13.89 12.94 -0.16
N LEU A 213 13.44 13.98 -0.86
CA LEU A 213 12.13 14.59 -0.60
C LEU A 213 10.98 13.61 -0.87
N ALA A 214 11.06 12.83 -1.95
CA ALA A 214 10.05 11.83 -2.28
C ALA A 214 9.95 10.73 -1.22
N VAL A 215 11.07 10.20 -0.73
CA VAL A 215 11.06 9.15 0.30
C VAL A 215 10.65 9.67 1.68
N MET A 216 11.02 10.90 2.04
CA MET A 216 10.54 11.55 3.26
C MET A 216 9.02 11.75 3.21
N TYR A 217 8.50 12.21 2.08
CA TYR A 217 7.06 12.33 1.86
C TYR A 217 6.37 10.98 2.01
N ALA A 218 6.89 9.92 1.38
CA ALA A 218 6.34 8.57 1.49
C ALA A 218 6.34 8.04 2.93
N GLY A 219 7.40 8.25 3.68
CA GLY A 219 7.50 7.81 5.08
C GLY A 219 6.62 8.62 6.03
N ILE A 220 6.67 9.95 5.94
CA ILE A 220 6.01 10.85 6.90
C ILE A 220 4.55 11.09 6.52
N ILE A 221 4.29 11.57 5.30
CA ILE A 221 2.94 11.96 4.90
C ILE A 221 2.07 10.75 4.62
N ILE A 222 2.52 9.85 3.74
CA ILE A 222 1.70 8.70 3.33
C ILE A 222 1.61 7.68 4.47
N SER A 223 2.73 7.24 5.03
CA SER A 223 2.73 6.16 6.01
C SER A 223 2.24 6.60 7.38
N ILE A 224 2.68 7.75 7.89
CA ILE A 224 2.34 8.18 9.25
C ILE A 224 1.04 8.98 9.25
N LEU A 225 0.97 10.11 8.55
CA LEU A 225 -0.22 10.95 8.58
C LEU A 225 -1.43 10.24 7.98
N GLY A 226 -1.28 9.56 6.83
CA GLY A 226 -2.35 8.83 6.19
C GLY A 226 -2.96 7.79 7.13
N HIS A 227 -2.16 6.92 7.74
CA HIS A 227 -2.65 5.90 8.65
C HIS A 227 -3.19 6.46 9.98
N MET A 228 -2.52 7.46 10.57
CA MET A 228 -3.00 8.05 11.83
C MET A 228 -4.32 8.79 11.66
N MET A 229 -4.53 9.48 10.54
CA MET A 229 -5.81 10.11 10.22
C MET A 229 -6.93 9.08 10.08
N MET A 230 -6.65 7.91 9.48
CA MET A 230 -7.62 6.81 9.39
C MET A 230 -7.96 6.26 10.78
N PHE A 231 -6.98 6.02 11.66
CA PHE A 231 -7.23 5.59 13.04
C PHE A 231 -8.03 6.62 13.84
N TYR A 232 -7.80 7.91 13.61
CA TYR A 232 -8.61 8.97 14.19
C TYR A 232 -10.08 8.86 13.75
N LEU A 233 -10.33 8.65 12.47
CA LEU A 233 -11.69 8.50 11.93
C LEU A 233 -12.42 7.26 12.46
N TYR A 234 -11.70 6.15 12.66
CA TYR A 234 -12.27 4.92 13.24
C TYR A 234 -12.73 5.07 14.69
N LYS A 235 -12.33 6.13 15.40
CA LYS A 235 -12.88 6.45 16.73
C LYS A 235 -14.31 6.96 16.67
N PHE A 236 -14.72 7.55 15.54
CA PHE A 236 -16.03 8.17 15.38
C PHE A 236 -16.98 7.35 14.51
N TYR A 237 -16.42 6.55 13.59
CA TYR A 237 -17.22 5.85 12.59
C TYR A 237 -16.80 4.38 12.49
N PRO A 238 -17.78 3.48 12.29
CA PRO A 238 -17.48 2.08 12.03
C PRO A 238 -16.64 1.93 10.75
N VAL A 239 -15.75 0.95 10.76
CA VAL A 239 -14.83 0.65 9.64
C VAL A 239 -15.57 0.50 8.31
N GLY A 240 -16.73 -0.19 8.31
CA GLY A 240 -17.54 -0.39 7.12
C GLY A 240 -18.15 0.88 6.50
N MET A 241 -18.13 2.02 7.22
CA MET A 241 -18.54 3.31 6.68
C MET A 241 -17.38 4.05 6.00
N VAL A 242 -16.18 3.87 6.50
CA VAL A 242 -14.97 4.59 6.05
C VAL A 242 -14.27 3.83 4.93
N MET A 243 -14.20 2.50 5.02
CA MET A 243 -13.49 1.64 4.06
C MET A 243 -13.90 1.83 2.58
N PRO A 244 -15.18 2.02 2.23
CA PRO A 244 -15.56 2.25 0.82
C PRO A 244 -14.87 3.43 0.16
N PHE A 245 -14.41 4.41 0.93
CA PHE A 245 -13.66 5.56 0.41
C PHE A 245 -12.27 5.18 -0.12
N TYR A 246 -11.69 4.03 0.29
CA TYR A 246 -10.44 3.55 -0.26
C TYR A 246 -10.47 3.34 -1.78
N SER A 247 -11.68 3.17 -2.37
CA SER A 247 -11.86 3.11 -3.82
C SER A 247 -11.47 4.41 -4.52
N LEU A 248 -11.33 5.54 -3.79
CA LEU A 248 -10.98 6.84 -4.35
C LEU A 248 -9.46 7.03 -4.55
N PHE A 249 -8.61 6.33 -3.81
CA PHE A 249 -7.17 6.59 -3.90
C PHE A 249 -6.60 6.33 -5.29
N PRO A 250 -6.99 5.29 -6.07
CA PRO A 250 -6.47 5.14 -7.41
C PRO A 250 -6.95 6.23 -8.36
N VAL A 251 -8.13 6.80 -8.13
CA VAL A 251 -8.61 7.94 -8.91
C VAL A 251 -7.67 9.15 -8.72
N PHE A 252 -7.33 9.48 -7.48
CA PHE A 252 -6.34 10.53 -7.20
C PHE A 252 -4.96 10.19 -7.73
N GLY A 253 -4.53 8.93 -7.63
CA GLY A 253 -3.28 8.45 -8.19
C GLY A 253 -3.21 8.67 -9.71
N LEU A 254 -4.25 8.31 -10.45
CA LEU A 254 -4.33 8.53 -11.89
C LEU A 254 -4.34 10.01 -12.28
N ILE A 255 -5.09 10.84 -11.54
CA ILE A 255 -5.13 12.30 -11.76
C ILE A 255 -3.74 12.90 -11.55
N LEU A 256 -3.06 12.56 -10.46
CA LEU A 256 -1.72 13.06 -10.18
C LEU A 256 -0.69 12.58 -11.18
N THR A 257 -0.77 11.31 -11.61
CA THR A 257 0.10 10.74 -12.65
C THR A 257 -0.06 11.47 -13.97
N PHE A 258 -1.29 11.85 -14.33
CA PHE A 258 -1.54 12.69 -15.51
C PHE A 258 -0.85 14.06 -15.38
N PHE A 259 -1.00 14.75 -14.24
CA PHE A 259 -0.39 16.09 -14.07
C PHE A 259 1.13 16.06 -13.95
N ILE A 260 1.70 15.01 -13.36
CA ILE A 260 3.16 14.92 -13.14
C ILE A 260 3.89 14.38 -14.37
N PHE A 261 3.33 13.35 -15.02
CA PHE A 261 3.99 12.61 -16.11
C PHE A 261 3.30 12.76 -17.46
N GLY A 262 2.13 13.39 -17.54
CA GLY A 262 1.33 13.48 -18.77
C GLY A 262 0.74 12.13 -19.20
N GLU A 263 0.69 11.14 -18.30
CA GLU A 263 0.23 9.80 -18.60
C GLU A 263 -1.28 9.74 -18.76
N VAL A 264 -1.73 9.28 -19.94
CA VAL A 264 -3.14 9.06 -20.25
C VAL A 264 -3.39 7.57 -20.34
N PRO A 265 -4.19 6.98 -19.43
CA PRO A 265 -4.52 5.56 -19.50
C PRO A 265 -5.29 5.24 -20.79
N SER A 266 -5.08 4.03 -21.34
CA SER A 266 -5.82 3.55 -22.49
C SER A 266 -7.29 3.32 -22.15
N LEU A 267 -8.15 3.22 -23.17
CA LEU A 267 -9.56 2.88 -22.96
C LEU A 267 -9.74 1.51 -22.27
N ILE A 268 -8.90 0.53 -22.58
CA ILE A 268 -8.92 -0.81 -21.96
C ILE A 268 -8.59 -0.68 -20.48
N THR A 269 -7.54 0.08 -20.14
CA THR A 269 -7.16 0.35 -18.74
C THR A 269 -8.26 1.12 -17.99
N VAL A 270 -8.95 2.07 -18.63
CA VAL A 270 -10.08 2.79 -18.03
C VAL A 270 -11.25 1.85 -17.75
N PHE A 271 -11.66 1.02 -18.73
CA PHE A 271 -12.74 0.05 -18.53
C PHE A 271 -12.42 -0.98 -17.44
N GLY A 272 -11.23 -1.60 -17.50
CA GLY A 272 -10.77 -2.52 -16.47
C GLY A 272 -10.71 -1.85 -15.09
N GLY A 273 -10.25 -0.60 -15.03
CA GLY A 273 -10.19 0.21 -13.81
C GLY A 273 -11.57 0.49 -13.21
N ILE A 274 -12.56 0.84 -14.03
CA ILE A 274 -13.95 1.03 -13.59
C ILE A 274 -14.48 -0.27 -12.97
N ILE A 275 -14.25 -1.42 -13.61
CA ILE A 275 -14.67 -2.73 -13.09
C ILE A 275 -14.00 -2.99 -11.72
N VAL A 276 -12.69 -2.81 -11.62
CA VAL A 276 -11.96 -3.02 -10.35
C VAL A 276 -12.48 -2.12 -9.26
N ILE A 277 -12.51 -0.81 -9.49
CA ILE A 277 -12.89 0.20 -8.48
C ILE A 277 -14.33 -0.02 -8.02
N THR A 278 -15.25 -0.27 -8.96
CA THR A 278 -16.65 -0.52 -8.63
C THR A 278 -16.82 -1.82 -7.85
N SER A 279 -16.15 -2.89 -8.27
CA SER A 279 -16.18 -4.18 -7.58
C SER A 279 -15.64 -4.08 -6.15
N ILE A 280 -14.51 -3.39 -5.95
CA ILE A 280 -13.94 -3.17 -4.62
C ILE A 280 -14.85 -2.31 -3.74
N TYR A 281 -15.45 -1.26 -4.30
CA TYR A 281 -16.42 -0.43 -3.59
C TYR A 281 -17.62 -1.24 -3.10
N LEU A 282 -18.22 -2.06 -3.98
CA LEU A 282 -19.35 -2.91 -3.64
C LEU A 282 -18.95 -4.03 -2.67
N LEU A 283 -17.76 -4.61 -2.83
CA LEU A 283 -17.20 -5.61 -1.91
C LEU A 283 -17.12 -5.08 -0.48
N GLN A 284 -16.62 -3.86 -0.32
CA GLN A 284 -16.49 -3.22 1.00
C GLN A 284 -17.84 -2.84 1.62
N LYS A 285 -18.86 -2.55 0.81
CA LYS A 285 -20.23 -2.28 1.28
C LYS A 285 -21.04 -3.53 1.61
N THR A 286 -20.65 -4.69 1.09
CA THR A 286 -21.39 -5.95 1.29
C THR A 286 -21.09 -6.50 2.69
N LYS A 287 -22.14 -6.73 3.47
CA LYS A 287 -22.07 -7.34 4.80
C LYS A 287 -21.75 -8.83 4.71
#